data_52c01c3ac08b6e1a4deadb6280e49381
#
_entry.id   52c01c3ac08b6e1a4deadb6280e49381
#
_cell.length_a   1.000
_cell.length_b   1.000
_cell.length_c   1.000
_cell.angle_alpha   90.00
_cell.angle_beta   90.00
_cell.angle_gamma   90.00
#
_symmetry.space_group_name_H-M   'P 1'
#
loop_
_entity.id
_entity.type
_entity.pdbx_description
1 polymer ?
#
loop_
_entity_poly.entity_id
_entity_poly.type
_entity_poly.pdbx_seq_one_letter_code
_entity_poly.pdbx_strand_id
1 'polypeptide(L)'
;TGPTIALHATDYLAEQLDTVRYTGAASLRELVSSGERWQIGDETESDEEASRVIRERLLGQVFAVSAQIVEEDICSKEDVDRGAKVGLRWARGPFELANRLGVGEAVRMAEAYSDLAGFELPEWFANLSGPMQFSLVDVVVEDEVATVRLNRPEAMNALNETLVAQLGAALDELNAREDVSTIILE
;
A
#
# COMPACT_ATOMS: atom_id res chain seq x y z
N THR A 1 14.32 -21.33 1.12
CA THR A 1 12.86 -21.43 0.89
C THR A 1 12.63 -22.18 -0.40
N GLY A 2 12.07 -23.38 -0.31
CA GLY A 2 11.83 -24.22 -1.49
C GLY A 2 10.39 -24.09 -1.98
N PRO A 3 10.09 -24.54 -3.22
CA PRO A 3 8.75 -24.50 -3.80
C PRO A 3 7.69 -25.19 -2.92
N THR A 4 8.04 -26.25 -2.24
CA THR A 4 7.17 -26.99 -1.31
C THR A 4 6.69 -26.13 -0.15
N ILE A 5 7.56 -25.29 0.46
CA ILE A 5 7.18 -24.40 1.54
C ILE A 5 6.23 -23.31 1.03
N ALA A 6 6.51 -22.75 -0.15
CA ALA A 6 5.64 -21.75 -0.77
C ALA A 6 4.25 -22.34 -1.04
N LEU A 7 4.17 -23.54 -1.60
CA LEU A 7 2.89 -24.21 -1.88
C LEU A 7 2.10 -24.49 -0.60
N HIS A 8 2.74 -25.05 0.43
CA HIS A 8 2.07 -25.28 1.71
C HIS A 8 1.56 -24.01 2.36
N ALA A 9 2.34 -22.92 2.31
CA ALA A 9 1.93 -21.64 2.87
C ALA A 9 0.70 -21.07 2.13
N THR A 10 0.71 -21.10 0.80
CA THR A 10 -0.42 -20.61 0.01
C THR A 10 -1.67 -21.46 0.22
N ASP A 11 -1.55 -22.78 0.24
CA ASP A 11 -2.69 -23.68 0.44
C ASP A 11 -3.28 -23.51 1.85
N TYR A 12 -2.43 -23.39 2.86
CA TYR A 12 -2.88 -23.13 4.23
C TYR A 12 -3.63 -21.81 4.34
N LEU A 13 -3.12 -20.74 3.75
CA LEU A 13 -3.81 -19.44 3.76
C LEU A 13 -5.13 -19.48 2.99
N ALA A 14 -5.17 -20.16 1.85
CA ALA A 14 -6.40 -20.30 1.07
C ALA A 14 -7.49 -21.06 1.86
N GLU A 15 -7.11 -22.10 2.58
CA GLU A 15 -8.02 -22.88 3.43
C GLU A 15 -8.50 -22.09 4.66
N GLN A 16 -7.57 -21.40 5.36
CA GLN A 16 -7.91 -20.66 6.59
C GLN A 16 -8.74 -19.40 6.33
N LEU A 17 -8.54 -18.76 5.20
CA LEU A 17 -9.21 -17.50 4.83
C LEU A 17 -10.38 -17.71 3.85
N ASP A 18 -10.64 -18.96 3.45
CA ASP A 18 -11.68 -19.33 2.48
C ASP A 18 -11.67 -18.44 1.22
N THR A 19 -10.49 -18.25 0.65
CA THR A 19 -10.29 -17.35 -0.50
C THR A 19 -9.37 -17.94 -1.56
N VAL A 20 -9.76 -17.76 -2.81
CA VAL A 20 -8.96 -18.17 -3.98
C VAL A 20 -7.68 -17.35 -4.15
N ARG A 21 -7.61 -16.17 -3.55
CA ARG A 21 -6.46 -15.24 -3.62
C ARG A 21 -5.13 -15.90 -3.29
N TYR A 22 -5.13 -16.80 -2.30
CA TYR A 22 -3.93 -17.47 -1.84
C TYR A 22 -3.72 -18.87 -2.45
N THR A 23 -4.58 -19.27 -3.38
CA THR A 23 -4.44 -20.59 -4.02
C THR A 23 -3.11 -20.66 -4.77
N GLY A 24 -2.31 -21.69 -4.47
CA GLY A 24 -1.04 -21.92 -5.14
C GLY A 24 -1.21 -22.09 -6.65
N ALA A 25 -0.36 -21.44 -7.44
CA ALA A 25 -0.39 -21.54 -8.90
C ALA A 25 -0.24 -22.99 -9.38
N ALA A 26 -0.90 -23.33 -10.49
CA ALA A 26 -0.82 -24.67 -11.08
C ALA A 26 0.62 -25.08 -11.39
N SER A 27 1.42 -24.16 -11.94
CA SER A 27 2.85 -24.38 -12.21
C SER A 27 3.67 -24.68 -10.95
N LEU A 28 3.32 -24.07 -9.82
CA LEU A 28 3.98 -24.35 -8.54
C LEU A 28 3.62 -25.77 -8.02
N ARG A 29 2.34 -26.18 -8.20
CA ARG A 29 1.88 -27.54 -7.85
C ARG A 29 2.56 -28.60 -8.70
N GLU A 30 2.66 -28.37 -10.00
CA GLU A 30 3.34 -29.25 -10.95
C GLU A 30 4.83 -29.39 -10.58
N LEU A 31 5.51 -28.27 -10.32
CA LEU A 31 6.91 -28.27 -9.91
C LEU A 31 7.14 -29.06 -8.62
N VAL A 32 6.26 -28.89 -7.62
CA VAL A 32 6.36 -29.64 -6.35
C VAL A 32 6.06 -31.12 -6.56
N SER A 33 5.08 -31.48 -7.40
CA SER A 33 4.72 -32.87 -7.67
C SER A 33 5.78 -33.64 -8.45
N SER A 34 6.48 -32.97 -9.38
CA SER A 34 7.57 -33.55 -10.15
C SER A 34 8.87 -33.73 -9.32
N GLY A 35 8.97 -33.04 -8.18
CA GLY A 35 10.19 -33.01 -7.37
C GLY A 35 11.34 -32.23 -8.02
N GLU A 36 11.08 -31.53 -9.10
CA GLU A 36 12.05 -30.70 -9.80
C GLU A 36 12.30 -29.38 -9.06
N ARG A 37 13.35 -28.69 -9.46
CA ARG A 37 13.66 -27.34 -9.00
C ARG A 37 13.49 -26.35 -10.13
N TRP A 38 13.13 -25.12 -9.82
CA TRP A 38 13.19 -24.06 -10.81
C TRP A 38 14.58 -23.98 -11.42
N GLN A 39 14.62 -24.09 -12.73
CA GLN A 39 15.83 -23.89 -13.50
C GLN A 39 16.04 -22.36 -13.62
N ILE A 40 17.12 -21.90 -12.99
CA ILE A 40 17.57 -20.52 -13.20
C ILE A 40 18.61 -20.61 -14.33
N GLY A 41 18.20 -20.20 -15.51
CA GLY A 41 19.10 -20.15 -16.68
C GLY A 41 20.03 -18.93 -16.59
N ASP A 42 20.99 -18.91 -17.51
CA ASP A 42 21.79 -17.70 -17.76
C ASP A 42 20.89 -16.55 -18.21
N GLU A 43 21.32 -15.31 -17.98
CA GLU A 43 20.60 -14.12 -18.44
C GLU A 43 20.33 -14.22 -19.95
N THR A 44 19.07 -14.41 -20.30
CA THR A 44 18.58 -14.35 -21.67
C THR A 44 17.94 -13.00 -21.94
N GLU A 45 17.79 -12.64 -23.21
CA GLU A 45 17.01 -11.47 -23.57
C GLU A 45 15.62 -11.56 -22.92
N SER A 46 15.25 -10.53 -22.18
CA SER A 46 13.94 -10.50 -21.51
C SER A 46 12.86 -10.35 -22.57
N ASP A 47 11.84 -11.19 -22.49
CA ASP A 47 10.59 -10.98 -23.22
C ASP A 47 9.91 -9.73 -22.63
N GLU A 48 9.88 -8.63 -23.41
CA GLU A 48 9.32 -7.34 -22.97
C GLU A 48 7.84 -7.46 -22.63
N GLU A 49 7.07 -8.26 -23.37
CA GLU A 49 5.66 -8.48 -23.11
C GLU A 49 5.43 -9.26 -21.82
N ALA A 50 6.17 -10.34 -21.60
CA ALA A 50 6.12 -11.09 -20.36
C ALA A 50 6.53 -10.22 -19.15
N SER A 51 7.58 -9.42 -19.31
CA SER A 51 8.03 -8.48 -18.27
C SER A 51 7.00 -7.43 -17.95
N ARG A 52 6.28 -6.91 -18.96
CA ARG A 52 5.18 -5.97 -18.79
C ARG A 52 4.03 -6.60 -18.01
N VAL A 53 3.58 -7.78 -18.43
CA VAL A 53 2.48 -8.51 -17.77
C VAL A 53 2.80 -8.83 -16.31
N ILE A 54 4.02 -9.31 -16.05
CA ILE A 54 4.47 -9.61 -14.68
C ILE A 54 4.46 -8.34 -13.83
N ARG A 55 5.02 -7.24 -14.35
CA ARG A 55 5.04 -5.95 -13.64
C ARG A 55 3.64 -5.46 -13.31
N GLU A 56 2.72 -5.46 -14.29
CA GLU A 56 1.34 -5.00 -14.09
C GLU A 56 0.62 -5.83 -13.04
N ARG A 57 0.78 -7.15 -13.05
CA ARG A 57 0.17 -8.05 -12.06
C ARG A 57 0.73 -7.85 -10.66
N LEU A 58 2.05 -7.74 -10.52
CA LEU A 58 2.68 -7.51 -9.22
C LEU A 58 2.31 -6.14 -8.63
N LEU A 59 2.32 -5.09 -9.45
CA LEU A 59 1.92 -3.75 -9.01
C LEU A 59 0.43 -3.69 -8.71
N GLY A 60 -0.40 -4.31 -9.54
CA GLY A 60 -1.84 -4.40 -9.30
C GLY A 60 -2.16 -5.05 -7.96
N GLN A 61 -1.49 -6.16 -7.64
CA GLN A 61 -1.61 -6.79 -6.32
C GLN A 61 -1.21 -5.85 -5.19
N VAL A 62 -0.07 -5.17 -5.33
CA VAL A 62 0.41 -4.22 -4.33
C VAL A 62 -0.61 -3.12 -4.07
N PHE A 63 -1.13 -2.49 -5.12
CA PHE A 63 -2.10 -1.40 -5.00
C PHE A 63 -3.43 -1.87 -4.43
N ALA A 64 -3.99 -2.95 -4.95
CA ALA A 64 -5.27 -3.47 -4.52
C ALA A 64 -5.26 -3.92 -3.06
N VAL A 65 -4.22 -4.66 -2.63
CA VAL A 65 -4.09 -5.09 -1.24
C VAL A 65 -3.86 -3.91 -0.31
N SER A 66 -3.02 -2.94 -0.73
CA SER A 66 -2.80 -1.72 0.07
C SER A 66 -4.09 -0.91 0.23
N ALA A 67 -4.90 -0.82 -0.82
CA ALA A 67 -6.20 -0.15 -0.74
C ALA A 67 -7.16 -0.84 0.24
N GLN A 68 -7.18 -2.18 0.28
CA GLN A 68 -7.98 -2.93 1.23
C GLN A 68 -7.55 -2.72 2.68
N ILE A 69 -6.24 -2.68 2.96
CA ILE A 69 -5.72 -2.42 4.30
C ILE A 69 -6.26 -1.09 4.86
N VAL A 70 -6.36 -0.07 4.00
CA VAL A 70 -6.93 1.23 4.38
C VAL A 70 -8.46 1.15 4.51
N GLU A 71 -9.15 0.46 3.59
CA GLU A 71 -10.61 0.28 3.64
C GLU A 71 -11.05 -0.45 4.91
N GLU A 72 -10.31 -1.45 5.33
CA GLU A 72 -10.58 -2.23 6.54
C GLU A 72 -10.14 -1.51 7.83
N ASP A 73 -9.74 -0.25 7.74
CA ASP A 73 -9.29 0.59 8.88
C ASP A 73 -8.18 -0.06 9.72
N ILE A 74 -7.32 -0.88 9.06
CA ILE A 74 -6.18 -1.51 9.72
C ILE A 74 -5.11 -0.48 10.02
N CYS A 75 -4.82 0.41 9.06
CA CYS A 75 -3.96 1.56 9.26
C CYS A 75 -4.14 2.59 8.13
N SER A 76 -3.60 3.80 8.33
CA SER A 76 -3.65 4.89 7.35
C SER A 76 -2.82 4.58 6.09
N LYS A 77 -3.11 5.29 4.98
CA LYS A 77 -2.29 5.18 3.75
C LYS A 77 -0.84 5.61 3.99
N GLU A 78 -0.62 6.54 4.90
CA GLU A 78 0.71 6.99 5.36
C GLU A 78 1.47 5.86 6.05
N ASP A 79 0.78 5.09 6.89
CA ASP A 79 1.38 3.98 7.61
C ASP A 79 1.62 2.76 6.73
N VAL A 80 0.77 2.50 5.74
CA VAL A 80 1.04 1.49 4.69
C VAL A 80 2.34 1.83 3.97
N ASP A 81 2.50 3.06 3.51
CA ASP A 81 3.71 3.50 2.81
C ASP A 81 4.95 3.45 3.72
N ARG A 82 4.80 3.87 4.97
CA ARG A 82 5.86 3.79 5.99
C ARG A 82 6.26 2.35 6.27
N GLY A 83 5.28 1.48 6.48
CA GLY A 83 5.49 0.05 6.72
C GLY A 83 6.26 -0.62 5.58
N ALA A 84 5.92 -0.30 4.33
CA ALA A 84 6.63 -0.80 3.17
C ALA A 84 8.08 -0.30 3.11
N LYS A 85 8.32 0.98 3.37
CA LYS A 85 9.67 1.57 3.37
C LYS A 85 10.55 1.04 4.51
N VAL A 86 10.01 0.95 5.71
CA VAL A 86 10.76 0.53 6.90
C VAL A 86 10.85 -0.99 7.01
N GLY A 87 9.72 -1.68 6.90
CA GLY A 87 9.63 -3.13 7.10
C GLY A 87 10.14 -3.94 5.92
N LEU A 88 9.80 -3.54 4.69
CA LEU A 88 10.19 -4.24 3.48
C LEU A 88 11.40 -3.62 2.76
N ARG A 89 11.91 -2.50 3.25
CA ARG A 89 13.03 -1.72 2.68
C ARG A 89 12.76 -1.27 1.24
N TRP A 90 11.51 -0.97 0.92
CA TRP A 90 11.16 -0.43 -0.37
C TRP A 90 11.63 1.02 -0.48
N ALA A 91 12.05 1.41 -1.69
CA ALA A 91 12.45 2.78 -1.96
C ALA A 91 11.28 3.77 -1.90
N ARG A 92 10.07 3.30 -2.11
CA ARG A 92 8.79 4.04 -2.03
C ARG A 92 7.71 3.14 -1.51
N GLY A 93 6.76 3.75 -0.80
CA GLY A 93 5.54 3.05 -0.41
C GLY A 93 4.59 2.81 -1.59
N PRO A 94 3.60 1.93 -1.43
CA PRO A 94 2.60 1.62 -2.45
C PRO A 94 1.90 2.85 -3.02
N PHE A 95 1.44 3.76 -2.19
CA PHE A 95 0.69 4.93 -2.62
C PHE A 95 1.58 6.04 -3.19
N GLU A 96 2.79 6.23 -2.67
CA GLU A 96 3.81 7.07 -3.31
C GLU A 96 4.14 6.53 -4.73
N LEU A 97 4.20 5.21 -4.89
CA LEU A 97 4.46 4.56 -6.17
C LEU A 97 3.28 4.74 -7.13
N ALA A 98 2.03 4.60 -6.65
CA ALA A 98 0.83 4.86 -7.43
C ALA A 98 0.78 6.31 -7.95
N ASN A 99 1.08 7.29 -7.08
CA ASN A 99 1.16 8.69 -7.48
C ASN A 99 2.23 8.92 -8.56
N ARG A 100 3.39 8.27 -8.43
CA ARG A 100 4.50 8.41 -9.39
C ARG A 100 4.21 7.79 -10.76
N LEU A 101 3.53 6.65 -10.79
CA LEU A 101 3.14 5.98 -12.04
C LEU A 101 1.99 6.69 -12.75
N GLY A 102 1.24 7.46 -12.00
CA GLY A 102 -0.03 8.04 -12.40
C GLY A 102 -1.19 7.22 -11.84
N VAL A 103 -2.05 7.89 -11.11
CA VAL A 103 -3.15 7.26 -10.37
C VAL A 103 -4.07 6.44 -11.27
N GLY A 104 -4.42 6.94 -12.47
CA GLY A 104 -5.25 6.18 -13.41
C GLY A 104 -4.64 4.84 -13.83
N GLU A 105 -3.32 4.80 -14.02
CA GLU A 105 -2.62 3.57 -14.34
C GLU A 105 -2.55 2.61 -13.14
N ALA A 106 -2.35 3.15 -11.93
CA ALA A 106 -2.37 2.35 -10.72
C ALA A 106 -3.76 1.73 -10.46
N VAL A 107 -4.82 2.51 -10.66
CA VAL A 107 -6.22 2.03 -10.57
C VAL A 107 -6.45 0.91 -11.59
N ARG A 108 -6.12 1.13 -12.86
CA ARG A 108 -6.27 0.11 -13.91
C ARG A 108 -5.58 -1.22 -13.56
N MET A 109 -4.35 -1.14 -13.04
CA MET A 109 -3.60 -2.33 -12.61
C MET A 109 -4.26 -3.02 -11.42
N ALA A 110 -4.75 -2.24 -10.46
CA ALA A 110 -5.42 -2.77 -9.27
C ALA A 110 -6.76 -3.45 -9.63
N GLU A 111 -7.58 -2.86 -10.51
CA GLU A 111 -8.81 -3.43 -11.03
C GLU A 111 -8.54 -4.77 -11.73
N ALA A 112 -7.58 -4.80 -12.65
CA ALA A 112 -7.22 -6.01 -13.36
C ALA A 112 -6.74 -7.14 -12.42
N TYR A 113 -6.08 -6.80 -11.31
CA TYR A 113 -5.72 -7.77 -10.29
C TYR A 113 -6.92 -8.20 -9.45
N SER A 114 -7.78 -7.27 -9.05
CA SER A 114 -8.98 -7.56 -8.26
C SER A 114 -9.95 -8.51 -8.98
N ASP A 115 -10.16 -8.28 -10.27
CA ASP A 115 -10.95 -9.17 -11.13
C ASP A 115 -10.35 -10.58 -11.17
N LEU A 116 -9.03 -10.69 -11.30
CA LEU A 116 -8.34 -11.96 -11.34
C LEU A 116 -8.37 -12.69 -10.00
N ALA A 117 -8.28 -11.95 -8.89
CA ALA A 117 -8.22 -12.47 -7.54
C ALA A 117 -9.61 -12.66 -6.89
N GLY A 118 -10.67 -12.21 -7.55
CA GLY A 118 -12.06 -12.43 -7.14
C GLY A 118 -12.49 -11.61 -5.93
N PHE A 119 -12.03 -10.35 -5.81
CA PHE A 119 -12.53 -9.42 -4.79
C PHE A 119 -12.79 -8.02 -5.37
N GLU A 120 -13.60 -7.23 -4.68
CA GLU A 120 -13.92 -5.87 -5.10
C GLU A 120 -12.81 -4.90 -4.69
N LEU A 121 -12.36 -4.07 -5.63
CA LEU A 121 -11.44 -2.98 -5.33
C LEU A 121 -12.19 -1.90 -4.53
N PRO A 122 -11.64 -1.39 -3.40
CA PRO A 122 -12.28 -0.32 -2.65
C PRO A 122 -12.65 0.89 -3.49
N GLU A 123 -13.89 1.37 -3.33
CA GLU A 123 -14.42 2.48 -4.14
C GLU A 123 -13.58 3.75 -4.05
N TRP A 124 -13.05 4.06 -2.86
CA TRP A 124 -12.22 5.25 -2.68
C TRP A 124 -10.96 5.22 -3.54
N PHE A 125 -10.39 4.03 -3.77
CA PHE A 125 -9.20 3.87 -4.62
C PHE A 125 -9.59 3.81 -6.11
N ALA A 126 -10.65 3.08 -6.45
CA ALA A 126 -11.15 2.96 -7.81
C ALA A 126 -11.56 4.32 -8.42
N ASN A 127 -12.11 5.22 -7.60
CA ASN A 127 -12.58 6.55 -8.03
C ASN A 127 -11.53 7.66 -7.90
N LEU A 128 -10.27 7.33 -7.68
CA LEU A 128 -9.21 8.34 -7.63
C LEU A 128 -9.08 9.11 -8.96
N SER A 129 -9.23 10.43 -8.89
CA SER A 129 -9.12 11.31 -10.05
C SER A 129 -7.82 12.12 -10.12
N GLY A 130 -6.99 12.02 -9.09
CA GLY A 130 -5.73 12.74 -9.01
C GLY A 130 -4.80 12.18 -7.92
N PRO A 131 -3.58 12.71 -7.80
CA PRO A 131 -2.61 12.22 -6.83
C PRO A 131 -3.13 12.27 -5.40
N MET A 132 -2.90 11.19 -4.66
CA MET A 132 -3.22 11.13 -3.24
C MET A 132 -2.36 12.10 -2.45
N GLN A 133 -2.99 12.87 -1.57
CA GLN A 133 -2.30 13.74 -0.63
C GLN A 133 -1.99 12.95 0.64
N PHE A 134 -0.79 13.16 1.18
CA PHE A 134 -0.35 12.54 2.43
C PHE A 134 -0.42 13.55 3.57
N SER A 135 -0.94 13.13 4.72
CA SER A 135 -0.93 13.96 5.92
C SER A 135 0.43 13.88 6.58
N LEU A 136 1.05 15.05 6.79
CA LEU A 136 2.27 15.21 7.58
C LEU A 136 1.98 15.83 8.96
N VAL A 137 0.69 16.03 9.26
CA VAL A 137 0.22 16.60 10.53
C VAL A 137 -1.02 15.83 10.96
N ASP A 138 -0.98 15.27 12.15
CA ASP A 138 -2.14 14.62 12.77
C ASP A 138 -2.73 15.58 13.81
N VAL A 139 -4.06 15.67 13.86
CA VAL A 139 -4.78 16.52 14.80
C VAL A 139 -5.78 15.67 15.58
N VAL A 140 -5.68 15.70 16.90
CA VAL A 140 -6.62 15.06 17.81
C VAL A 140 -7.17 16.12 18.74
N VAL A 141 -8.50 16.17 18.92
CA VAL A 141 -9.15 17.10 19.84
C VAL A 141 -9.88 16.31 20.90
N GLU A 142 -9.50 16.51 22.15
CA GLU A 142 -10.09 15.91 23.34
C GLU A 142 -10.26 16.97 24.44
N ASP A 143 -11.43 17.05 25.03
CA ASP A 143 -11.72 17.95 26.17
C ASP A 143 -11.25 19.41 25.96
N GLU A 144 -11.57 20.00 24.82
CA GLU A 144 -11.18 21.37 24.39
C GLU A 144 -9.66 21.57 24.15
N VAL A 145 -8.87 20.49 24.21
CA VAL A 145 -7.43 20.50 23.90
C VAL A 145 -7.20 19.86 22.54
N ALA A 146 -6.60 20.61 21.64
CA ALA A 146 -6.15 20.08 20.36
C ALA A 146 -4.65 19.71 20.45
N THR A 147 -4.32 18.45 20.19
CA THR A 147 -2.94 18.00 20.01
C THR A 147 -2.63 17.93 18.52
N VAL A 148 -1.67 18.73 18.09
CA VAL A 148 -1.16 18.77 16.72
C VAL A 148 0.19 18.08 16.71
N ARG A 149 0.27 16.93 16.03
CA ARG A 149 1.49 16.13 15.97
C ARG A 149 2.10 16.17 14.58
N LEU A 150 3.40 16.41 14.52
CA LEU A 150 4.14 16.30 13.25
C LEU A 150 4.32 14.81 12.90
N ASN A 151 3.89 14.41 11.71
CA ASN A 151 3.88 13.02 11.26
C ASN A 151 4.79 12.79 10.03
N ARG A 152 6.07 13.09 10.20
CA ARG A 152 7.14 12.85 9.21
C ARG A 152 8.36 12.18 9.86
N PRO A 153 8.18 11.05 10.56
CA PRO A 153 9.25 10.41 11.35
C PRO A 153 10.42 9.92 10.50
N GLU A 154 10.19 9.54 9.23
CA GLU A 154 11.24 9.14 8.29
C GLU A 154 12.27 10.25 7.99
N ALA A 155 11.91 11.49 8.26
CA ALA A 155 12.78 12.67 8.15
C ALA A 155 12.98 13.36 9.51
N MET A 156 12.77 12.65 10.63
CA MET A 156 12.90 13.19 11.99
C MET A 156 12.04 14.47 12.19
N ASN A 157 10.87 14.52 11.58
CA ASN A 157 9.96 15.67 11.56
C ASN A 157 10.61 16.99 11.04
N ALA A 158 11.66 16.88 10.21
CA ALA A 158 12.27 18.04 9.59
C ALA A 158 11.25 18.81 8.74
N LEU A 159 11.21 20.13 8.93
CA LEU A 159 10.29 21.00 8.23
C LEU A 159 10.59 21.05 6.71
N ASN A 160 9.53 20.98 5.92
CA ASN A 160 9.55 21.26 4.49
C ASN A 160 8.31 22.10 4.14
N GLU A 161 8.21 22.58 2.91
CA GLU A 161 7.10 23.43 2.47
C GLU A 161 5.73 22.82 2.69
N THR A 162 5.58 21.51 2.41
CA THR A 162 4.31 20.79 2.58
C THR A 162 3.91 20.69 4.06
N LEU A 163 4.85 20.30 4.92
CA LEU A 163 4.59 20.20 6.37
C LEU A 163 4.23 21.56 6.95
N VAL A 164 4.96 22.62 6.58
CA VAL A 164 4.67 23.99 7.05
C VAL A 164 3.31 24.47 6.58
N ALA A 165 2.94 24.20 5.33
CA ALA A 165 1.63 24.55 4.79
C ALA A 165 0.50 23.80 5.51
N GLN A 166 0.66 22.47 5.74
CA GLN A 166 -0.33 21.67 6.45
C GLN A 166 -0.44 22.08 7.91
N LEU A 167 0.69 22.35 8.58
CA LEU A 167 0.68 22.85 9.96
C LEU A 167 -0.02 24.19 10.08
N GLY A 168 0.27 25.11 9.16
CA GLY A 168 -0.40 26.42 9.11
C GLY A 168 -1.91 26.26 8.95
N ALA A 169 -2.36 25.45 7.98
CA ALA A 169 -3.77 25.20 7.76
C ALA A 169 -4.45 24.56 8.99
N ALA A 170 -3.81 23.59 9.63
CA ALA A 170 -4.34 22.96 10.85
C ALA A 170 -4.48 23.96 12.01
N LEU A 171 -3.49 24.83 12.21
CA LEU A 171 -3.53 25.86 13.24
C LEU A 171 -4.62 26.91 12.95
N ASP A 172 -4.78 27.32 11.68
CA ASP A 172 -5.83 28.27 11.28
C ASP A 172 -7.23 27.67 11.52
N GLU A 173 -7.42 26.40 11.16
CA GLU A 173 -8.69 25.69 11.41
C GLU A 173 -8.98 25.57 12.91
N LEU A 174 -8.01 25.17 13.72
CA LEU A 174 -8.17 25.02 15.17
C LEU A 174 -8.45 26.37 15.86
N ASN A 175 -7.80 27.45 15.42
CA ASN A 175 -8.03 28.79 15.95
C ASN A 175 -9.44 29.33 15.63
N ALA A 176 -10.10 28.84 14.58
CA ALA A 176 -11.45 29.20 14.22
C ALA A 176 -12.53 28.40 14.98
N ARG A 177 -12.15 27.36 15.74
CA ARG A 177 -13.06 26.48 16.48
C ARG A 177 -13.35 27.07 17.86
N GLU A 178 -14.63 27.17 18.20
CA GLU A 178 -15.08 27.63 19.54
C GLU A 178 -14.92 26.56 20.64
N ASP A 179 -14.82 25.29 20.25
CA ASP A 179 -14.67 24.15 21.15
C ASP A 179 -13.21 23.78 21.44
N VAL A 180 -12.24 24.59 20.99
CA VAL A 180 -10.82 24.40 21.27
C VAL A 180 -10.30 25.60 22.07
N SER A 181 -9.85 25.35 23.29
CA SER A 181 -9.27 26.37 24.16
C SER A 181 -7.74 26.36 24.20
N THR A 182 -7.14 25.22 23.89
CA THR A 182 -5.69 25.00 23.97
C THR A 182 -5.18 24.18 22.80
N ILE A 183 -4.03 24.56 22.24
CA ILE A 183 -3.34 23.80 21.19
C ILE A 183 -1.98 23.37 21.72
N ILE A 184 -1.68 22.07 21.63
CA ILE A 184 -0.37 21.47 21.95
C ILE A 184 0.26 21.04 20.64
N LEU A 185 1.52 21.43 20.44
CA LEU A 185 2.34 20.98 19.29
C LEU A 185 3.38 19.96 19.77
N GLU A 186 3.40 18.76 19.11
CA GLU A 186 4.31 17.65 19.37
C GLU A 186 5.17 17.28 18.14
#